data_ce138f945dd15048a5d08b0ba5ca42b4
#
_entry.id   ce138f945dd15048a5d08b0ba5ca42b4
#
_cell.length_a   1.000
_cell.length_b   1.000
_cell.length_c   1.000
_cell.angle_alpha   90.00
_cell.angle_beta   90.00
_cell.angle_gamma   90.00
#
_symmetry.space_group_name_H-M   'P 1'
#
loop_
_entity.id
_entity.type
_entity.pdbx_description
1 polymer ?
#
loop_
_entity_poly.entity_id
_entity_poly.type
_entity_poly.pdbx_seq_one_letter_code
_entity_poly.pdbx_strand_id
1 'polypeptide(L)'
;MPTIFSLFLIISCNRKEKQSTFLFEHGGIEREYILYVPDNIQPKAPLIFVLHGLGSTSSYIREYSQMDEVAKKYGFVVCYPQGTESGQNSIHTKKGSSFWNVGYDIHINEYVNDVSFLKSLARYLQEKYNLDPRKTFCSGMSNGGDMSYLLGCEAADVFKAIASVTGCMMAWIYESCVNNAIPVLQIHGTKDDITHYNGDMKNKDKWGAYLGVETTIDFWIDQNKCLGSMIDTIGFTHKSDSSYIISKKYINGINKNEIWFYKVINGGHDWVQKPVIKDFNTSEEIWRFFENFISLNNLDT
;
A
#
# COMPACT_ATOMS: atom_id res chain seq x y z
N MET A 1 3.30 16.25 -65.83
CA MET A 1 2.51 16.53 -64.60
C MET A 1 3.24 15.83 -63.46
N PRO A 2 3.86 16.52 -62.52
CA PRO A 2 4.47 15.89 -61.36
C PRO A 2 3.46 15.79 -60.22
N THR A 3 3.31 14.59 -59.70
CA THR A 3 2.47 14.21 -58.55
C THR A 3 3.15 14.64 -57.27
N ILE A 4 2.51 15.55 -56.52
CA ILE A 4 2.98 16.01 -55.21
C ILE A 4 2.52 15.00 -54.16
N PHE A 5 3.44 14.27 -53.53
CA PHE A 5 3.18 13.48 -52.33
C PHE A 5 3.22 14.40 -51.11
N SER A 6 2.08 14.66 -50.49
CA SER A 6 1.98 15.32 -49.19
C SER A 6 2.32 14.34 -48.09
N LEU A 7 3.45 14.56 -47.45
CA LEU A 7 3.89 13.84 -46.26
C LEU A 7 3.17 14.43 -45.04
N PHE A 8 2.14 13.76 -44.53
CA PHE A 8 1.53 14.11 -43.24
C PHE A 8 2.47 13.69 -42.12
N LEU A 9 3.16 14.65 -41.49
CA LEU A 9 3.85 14.46 -40.22
C LEU A 9 2.78 14.38 -39.12
N ILE A 10 2.53 13.18 -38.61
CA ILE A 10 1.78 12.99 -37.36
C ILE A 10 2.73 13.36 -36.20
N ILE A 11 2.62 14.60 -35.74
CA ILE A 11 3.25 15.01 -34.48
C ILE A 11 2.40 14.44 -33.37
N SER A 12 2.82 13.28 -32.82
CA SER A 12 2.31 12.75 -31.57
C SER A 12 2.75 13.69 -30.44
N CYS A 13 1.85 14.58 -30.07
CA CYS A 13 2.03 15.43 -28.90
C CYS A 13 1.78 14.57 -27.66
N ASN A 14 2.83 13.99 -27.08
CA ASN A 14 2.80 13.41 -25.75
C ASN A 14 2.52 14.55 -24.75
N ARG A 15 1.24 14.86 -24.54
CA ARG A 15 0.83 15.62 -23.36
C ARG A 15 1.09 14.72 -22.16
N LYS A 16 2.18 14.98 -21.42
CA LYS A 16 2.24 14.57 -20.00
C LYS A 16 0.99 15.17 -19.36
N GLU A 17 0.06 14.32 -18.95
CA GLU A 17 -1.09 14.78 -18.16
C GLU A 17 -0.56 15.57 -16.98
N LYS A 18 -1.04 16.81 -16.85
CA LYS A 18 -0.63 17.70 -15.77
C LYS A 18 -1.13 17.08 -14.47
N GLN A 19 -0.22 16.52 -13.69
CA GLN A 19 -0.52 15.91 -12.42
C GLN A 19 -1.20 16.94 -11.52
N SER A 20 -2.48 16.72 -11.18
CA SER A 20 -3.22 17.63 -10.29
C SER A 20 -2.97 17.20 -8.85
N THR A 21 -2.23 18.01 -8.10
CA THR A 21 -2.11 17.94 -6.65
C THR A 21 -3.28 18.70 -6.03
N PHE A 22 -3.93 18.09 -5.06
CA PHE A 22 -5.03 18.67 -4.31
C PHE A 22 -4.60 18.95 -2.87
N LEU A 23 -5.28 19.89 -2.23
CA LEU A 23 -5.07 20.23 -0.83
C LEU A 23 -6.26 19.79 0.01
N PHE A 24 -5.99 19.32 1.20
CA PHE A 24 -6.98 18.93 2.20
C PHE A 24 -6.54 19.41 3.58
N GLU A 25 -7.33 20.29 4.18
CA GLU A 25 -7.06 20.76 5.53
C GLU A 25 -7.51 19.74 6.57
N HIS A 26 -6.61 19.36 7.47
CA HIS A 26 -6.90 18.45 8.58
C HIS A 26 -6.11 18.84 9.83
N GLY A 27 -6.81 19.09 10.93
CA GLY A 27 -6.18 19.42 12.21
C GLY A 27 -5.34 20.71 12.19
N GLY A 28 -5.70 21.68 11.35
CA GLY A 28 -4.96 22.93 11.16
C GLY A 28 -3.70 22.79 10.28
N ILE A 29 -3.52 21.65 9.63
CA ILE A 29 -2.41 21.39 8.70
C ILE A 29 -2.99 21.18 7.30
N GLU A 30 -2.47 21.92 6.32
CA GLU A 30 -2.77 21.69 4.91
C GLU A 30 -1.94 20.50 4.40
N ARG A 31 -2.63 19.45 3.93
CA ARG A 31 -2.03 18.20 3.45
C ARG A 31 -2.28 18.03 1.95
N GLU A 32 -1.25 17.61 1.25
CA GLU A 32 -1.34 17.36 -0.19
C GLU A 32 -1.78 15.92 -0.47
N TYR A 33 -2.46 15.73 -1.60
CA TYR A 33 -2.71 14.40 -2.17
C TYR A 33 -2.84 14.48 -3.69
N ILE A 34 -2.50 13.38 -4.36
CA ILE A 34 -2.76 13.17 -5.78
C ILE A 34 -3.94 12.20 -5.90
N LEU A 35 -4.83 12.46 -6.84
CA LEU A 35 -5.97 11.60 -7.10
C LEU A 35 -5.99 11.18 -8.57
N TYR A 36 -6.14 9.90 -8.80
CA TYR A 36 -6.42 9.34 -10.12
C TYR A 36 -7.85 8.79 -10.15
N VAL A 37 -8.64 9.33 -11.07
CA VAL A 37 -10.02 8.89 -11.32
C VAL A 37 -10.11 8.46 -12.78
N PRO A 38 -10.36 7.16 -13.07
CA PRO A 38 -10.55 6.71 -14.45
C PRO A 38 -11.75 7.39 -15.14
N ASP A 39 -11.65 7.66 -16.45
CA ASP A 39 -12.70 8.32 -17.22
C ASP A 39 -14.06 7.59 -17.20
N ASN A 40 -14.03 6.27 -17.05
CA ASN A 40 -15.19 5.38 -17.06
C ASN A 40 -15.63 4.91 -15.68
N ILE A 41 -15.28 5.66 -14.61
CA ILE A 41 -15.60 5.29 -13.24
C ILE A 41 -17.11 5.11 -13.03
N GLN A 42 -17.49 4.01 -12.41
CA GLN A 42 -18.87 3.73 -12.07
C GLN A 42 -19.24 4.28 -10.70
N PRO A 43 -20.51 4.67 -10.45
CA PRO A 43 -20.96 4.98 -9.09
C PRO A 43 -20.71 3.83 -8.13
N LYS A 44 -20.32 4.17 -6.88
CA LYS A 44 -19.96 3.17 -5.87
C LYS A 44 -18.72 2.34 -6.20
N ALA A 45 -17.82 2.92 -7.02
CA ALA A 45 -16.52 2.34 -7.28
C ALA A 45 -15.67 2.24 -6.01
N PRO A 46 -14.68 1.33 -5.97
CA PRO A 46 -13.72 1.23 -4.89
C PRO A 46 -12.78 2.43 -4.82
N LEU A 47 -12.23 2.67 -3.62
CA LEU A 47 -11.18 3.65 -3.34
C LEU A 47 -9.97 2.96 -2.73
N ILE A 48 -8.80 3.15 -3.34
CA ILE A 48 -7.54 2.61 -2.84
C ILE A 48 -6.58 3.74 -2.50
N PHE A 49 -6.06 3.73 -1.27
CA PHE A 49 -4.97 4.58 -0.84
C PHE A 49 -3.64 3.87 -1.10
N VAL A 50 -2.64 4.57 -1.65
CA VAL A 50 -1.28 4.05 -1.83
C VAL A 50 -0.30 5.00 -1.17
N LEU A 51 0.31 4.55 -0.07
CA LEU A 51 1.15 5.34 0.80
C LEU A 51 2.63 5.17 0.43
N HIS A 52 3.36 6.29 0.35
CA HIS A 52 4.79 6.30 0.06
C HIS A 52 5.65 5.87 1.25
N GLY A 53 6.91 5.50 1.00
CA GLY A 53 7.90 5.21 2.04
C GLY A 53 8.49 6.48 2.70
N LEU A 54 9.30 6.28 3.73
CA LEU A 54 10.00 7.35 4.44
C LEU A 54 10.89 8.17 3.49
N GLY A 55 10.81 9.49 3.59
CA GLY A 55 11.57 10.43 2.74
C GLY A 55 11.15 10.46 1.27
N SER A 56 10.05 9.78 0.91
CA SER A 56 9.53 9.69 -0.44
C SER A 56 8.33 10.64 -0.65
N THR A 57 7.68 10.59 -1.81
CA THR A 57 6.57 11.48 -2.15
C THR A 57 5.39 10.73 -2.75
N SER A 58 4.21 11.36 -2.71
CA SER A 58 3.00 10.90 -3.40
C SER A 58 3.21 10.71 -4.91
N SER A 59 3.97 11.60 -5.55
CA SER A 59 4.33 11.48 -6.97
C SER A 59 5.19 10.27 -7.25
N TYR A 60 6.20 10.03 -6.39
CA TYR A 60 7.12 8.91 -6.57
C TYR A 60 6.39 7.57 -6.43
N ILE A 61 5.60 7.38 -5.36
CA ILE A 61 4.88 6.11 -5.18
C ILE A 61 3.82 5.87 -6.26
N ARG A 62 3.17 6.92 -6.78
CA ARG A 62 2.28 6.81 -7.93
C ARG A 62 2.99 6.25 -9.16
N GLU A 63 4.13 6.87 -9.52
CA GLU A 63 4.93 6.43 -10.66
C GLU A 63 5.54 5.05 -10.42
N TYR A 64 6.06 4.80 -9.24
CA TYR A 64 6.72 3.55 -8.88
C TYR A 64 5.75 2.37 -8.79
N SER A 65 4.58 2.54 -8.19
CA SER A 65 3.57 1.47 -8.09
C SER A 65 2.84 1.21 -9.42
N GLN A 66 2.71 2.21 -10.30
CA GLN A 66 1.89 2.14 -11.51
C GLN A 66 0.43 1.73 -11.22
N MET A 67 -0.08 2.04 -10.04
CA MET A 67 -1.43 1.65 -9.62
C MET A 67 -2.52 2.30 -10.51
N ASP A 68 -2.23 3.43 -11.15
CA ASP A 68 -3.15 4.08 -12.10
C ASP A 68 -3.50 3.16 -13.28
N GLU A 69 -2.54 2.38 -13.79
CA GLU A 69 -2.78 1.44 -14.90
C GLU A 69 -3.73 0.31 -14.47
N VAL A 70 -3.57 -0.16 -13.23
CA VAL A 70 -4.45 -1.16 -12.64
C VAL A 70 -5.85 -0.56 -12.41
N ALA A 71 -5.91 0.67 -11.89
CA ALA A 71 -7.16 1.40 -11.66
C ALA A 71 -7.93 1.65 -12.95
N LYS A 72 -7.24 2.04 -14.02
CA LYS A 72 -7.81 2.20 -15.36
C LYS A 72 -8.42 0.91 -15.89
N LYS A 73 -7.73 -0.21 -15.66
CA LYS A 73 -8.17 -1.54 -16.12
C LYS A 73 -9.41 -2.04 -15.39
N TYR A 74 -9.47 -1.81 -14.07
CA TYR A 74 -10.48 -2.43 -13.21
C TYR A 74 -11.56 -1.46 -12.69
N GLY A 75 -11.41 -0.16 -12.90
CA GLY A 75 -12.44 0.84 -12.58
C GLY A 75 -12.53 1.21 -11.11
N PHE A 76 -11.42 1.61 -10.49
CA PHE A 76 -11.38 2.13 -9.12
C PHE A 76 -10.61 3.45 -9.02
N VAL A 77 -10.83 4.21 -7.97
CA VAL A 77 -10.13 5.47 -7.69
C VAL A 77 -8.88 5.22 -6.86
N VAL A 78 -7.78 5.88 -7.18
CA VAL A 78 -6.54 5.82 -6.39
C VAL A 78 -6.24 7.18 -5.78
N CYS A 79 -5.98 7.20 -4.48
CA CYS A 79 -5.50 8.35 -3.74
C CYS A 79 -4.05 8.10 -3.28
N TYR A 80 -3.17 9.05 -3.59
CA TYR A 80 -1.78 9.08 -3.14
C TYR A 80 -1.60 10.28 -2.22
N PRO A 81 -1.86 10.15 -0.91
CA PRO A 81 -1.65 11.25 0.00
C PRO A 81 -0.16 11.48 0.29
N GLN A 82 0.18 12.71 0.68
CA GLN A 82 1.52 13.09 1.09
C GLN A 82 1.65 13.06 2.61
N GLY A 83 2.67 12.36 3.10
CA GLY A 83 3.05 12.36 4.52
C GLY A 83 3.57 13.71 4.96
N THR A 84 3.55 13.96 6.27
CA THR A 84 4.07 15.20 6.87
C THR A 84 5.60 15.24 6.77
N GLU A 85 6.18 16.42 6.64
CA GLU A 85 7.63 16.61 6.70
C GLU A 85 8.12 16.64 8.16
N SER A 86 9.21 15.91 8.45
CA SER A 86 9.84 15.95 9.76
C SER A 86 10.45 17.33 10.05
N GLY A 87 10.17 17.87 11.24
CA GLY A 87 10.73 19.11 11.74
C GLY A 87 12.20 19.01 12.16
N GLN A 88 12.79 17.81 12.21
CA GLN A 88 14.11 17.55 12.78
C GLN A 88 14.99 16.62 11.94
N ASN A 89 16.29 16.66 12.17
CA ASN A 89 17.22 15.66 11.64
C ASN A 89 17.27 14.44 12.56
N SER A 90 17.42 13.27 11.97
CA SER A 90 17.67 12.02 12.67
C SER A 90 18.85 11.26 12.07
N ILE A 91 19.17 10.08 12.60
CA ILE A 91 20.21 9.20 12.03
C ILE A 91 19.80 8.63 10.65
N HIS A 92 18.51 8.59 10.34
CA HIS A 92 17.98 8.02 9.09
C HIS A 92 17.39 9.07 8.14
N THR A 93 17.00 10.25 8.65
CA THR A 93 16.29 11.27 7.88
C THR A 93 16.86 12.65 8.12
N LYS A 94 16.72 13.51 7.12
CA LYS A 94 16.98 14.95 7.23
C LYS A 94 15.68 15.68 7.55
N LYS A 95 15.81 16.85 8.18
CA LYS A 95 14.71 17.80 8.29
C LYS A 95 14.08 18.05 6.91
N GLY A 96 12.76 18.00 6.82
CA GLY A 96 12.01 18.08 5.56
C GLY A 96 11.77 16.73 4.88
N SER A 97 12.27 15.61 5.44
CA SER A 97 11.90 14.29 4.94
C SER A 97 10.47 13.96 5.33
N SER A 98 9.67 13.56 4.35
CA SER A 98 8.27 13.16 4.57
C SER A 98 8.14 11.79 5.21
N PHE A 99 7.14 11.61 6.06
CA PHE A 99 6.91 10.37 6.79
C PHE A 99 5.44 10.16 7.16
N TRP A 100 5.10 8.94 7.52
CA TRP A 100 3.87 8.56 8.23
C TRP A 100 4.24 8.29 9.67
N ASN A 101 3.51 8.88 10.61
CA ASN A 101 3.78 8.70 12.02
C ASN A 101 3.25 7.34 12.52
N VAL A 102 4.13 6.37 12.56
CA VAL A 102 3.90 5.01 13.06
C VAL A 102 4.62 4.76 14.38
N GLY A 103 5.07 5.82 15.05
CA GLY A 103 5.77 5.74 16.33
C GLY A 103 7.22 5.30 16.21
N TYR A 104 7.91 5.68 15.13
CA TYR A 104 9.36 5.48 15.07
C TYR A 104 10.09 6.30 16.15
N ASP A 105 11.13 5.76 16.75
CA ASP A 105 11.96 6.45 17.75
C ASP A 105 12.53 7.77 17.22
N ILE A 106 12.83 7.83 15.91
CA ILE A 106 13.32 9.03 15.23
C ILE A 106 12.27 10.14 15.09
N HIS A 107 10.99 9.85 15.32
CA HIS A 107 9.86 10.78 15.23
C HIS A 107 9.17 11.00 16.59
N ILE A 108 9.83 10.68 17.69
CA ILE A 108 9.25 10.71 19.05
C ILE A 108 8.68 12.10 19.46
N ASN A 109 9.16 13.18 18.82
CA ASN A 109 8.68 14.54 19.06
C ASN A 109 7.75 15.08 17.96
N GLU A 110 7.31 14.22 17.02
CA GLU A 110 6.42 14.60 15.93
C GLU A 110 4.97 14.22 16.30
N TYR A 111 4.15 15.24 16.58
CA TYR A 111 2.78 15.07 17.08
C TYR A 111 1.74 15.15 15.95
N VAL A 112 1.87 14.28 14.94
CA VAL A 112 0.96 14.22 13.80
C VAL A 112 0.09 12.99 13.91
N ASN A 113 -1.23 13.16 13.73
CA ASN A 113 -2.20 12.06 13.70
C ASN A 113 -2.58 11.70 12.25
N ASP A 114 -1.74 10.88 11.60
CA ASP A 114 -1.97 10.45 10.24
C ASP A 114 -3.15 9.50 10.10
N VAL A 115 -3.49 8.71 11.12
CA VAL A 115 -4.71 7.87 11.13
C VAL A 115 -5.95 8.74 10.97
N SER A 116 -6.07 9.80 11.76
CA SER A 116 -7.21 10.74 11.69
C SER A 116 -7.26 11.45 10.33
N PHE A 117 -6.12 11.89 9.81
CA PHE A 117 -6.02 12.51 8.48
C PHE A 117 -6.52 11.57 7.38
N LEU A 118 -5.98 10.35 7.31
CA LEU A 118 -6.31 9.38 6.25
C LEU A 118 -7.78 8.95 6.32
N LYS A 119 -8.35 8.78 7.53
CA LYS A 119 -9.79 8.51 7.72
C LYS A 119 -10.65 9.67 7.19
N SER A 120 -10.28 10.90 7.51
CA SER A 120 -11.03 12.10 7.10
C SER A 120 -10.97 12.30 5.59
N LEU A 121 -9.79 12.15 5.00
CA LEU A 121 -9.60 12.24 3.55
C LEU A 121 -10.39 11.14 2.82
N ALA A 122 -10.40 9.91 3.34
CA ALA A 122 -11.17 8.82 2.74
C ALA A 122 -12.66 9.13 2.71
N ARG A 123 -13.24 9.58 3.83
CA ARG A 123 -14.66 9.96 3.92
C ARG A 123 -15.01 11.12 2.98
N TYR A 124 -14.16 12.13 2.91
CA TYR A 124 -14.32 13.24 1.97
C TYR A 124 -14.36 12.77 0.52
N LEU A 125 -13.42 11.89 0.12
CA LEU A 125 -13.38 11.37 -1.25
C LEU A 125 -14.57 10.44 -1.56
N GLN A 126 -15.00 9.62 -0.60
CA GLN A 126 -16.18 8.76 -0.73
C GLN A 126 -17.44 9.61 -1.03
N GLU A 127 -17.64 10.70 -0.30
CA GLU A 127 -18.76 11.62 -0.51
C GLU A 127 -18.63 12.35 -1.85
N LYS A 128 -17.50 13.00 -2.09
CA LYS A 128 -17.25 13.86 -3.25
C LYS A 128 -17.39 13.12 -4.59
N TYR A 129 -16.95 11.87 -4.66
CA TYR A 129 -16.93 11.05 -5.88
C TYR A 129 -17.98 9.93 -5.88
N ASN A 130 -18.91 9.92 -4.90
CA ASN A 130 -19.95 8.89 -4.75
C ASN A 130 -19.38 7.45 -4.77
N LEU A 131 -18.29 7.23 -4.01
CA LEU A 131 -17.62 5.94 -3.88
C LEU A 131 -18.31 5.07 -2.79
N ASP A 132 -18.06 3.76 -2.80
CA ASP A 132 -18.62 2.86 -1.78
C ASP A 132 -17.74 2.83 -0.51
N PRO A 133 -18.23 3.30 0.66
CA PRO A 133 -17.46 3.24 1.90
C PRO A 133 -17.05 1.83 2.33
N ARG A 134 -17.76 0.80 1.86
CA ARG A 134 -17.44 -0.63 2.13
C ARG A 134 -16.30 -1.15 1.24
N LYS A 135 -15.87 -0.38 0.24
CA LYS A 135 -14.85 -0.74 -0.74
C LYS A 135 -13.69 0.24 -0.69
N THR A 136 -13.27 0.62 0.52
CA THR A 136 -12.13 1.51 0.74
C THR A 136 -10.99 0.70 1.36
N PHE A 137 -9.83 0.74 0.71
CA PHE A 137 -8.67 -0.08 1.03
C PHE A 137 -7.41 0.78 1.13
N CYS A 138 -6.39 0.26 1.81
CA CYS A 138 -5.09 0.93 1.91
C CYS A 138 -3.96 -0.02 1.56
N SER A 139 -3.01 0.49 0.79
CA SER A 139 -1.71 -0.14 0.58
C SER A 139 -0.59 0.86 0.77
N GLY A 140 0.60 0.40 1.03
CA GLY A 140 1.78 1.26 1.13
C GLY A 140 3.08 0.48 1.08
N MET A 141 4.17 1.20 0.84
CA MET A 141 5.53 0.65 0.80
C MET A 141 6.32 1.12 2.01
N SER A 142 7.13 0.22 2.62
CA SER A 142 8.05 0.59 3.69
C SER A 142 7.28 1.28 4.84
N ASN A 143 7.64 2.48 5.27
CA ASN A 143 6.89 3.29 6.24
C ASN A 143 5.39 3.45 5.88
N GLY A 144 5.02 3.52 4.58
CA GLY A 144 3.62 3.45 4.15
C GLY A 144 2.98 2.09 4.37
N GLY A 145 3.76 1.01 4.29
CA GLY A 145 3.34 -0.35 4.65
C GLY A 145 3.11 -0.51 6.15
N ASP A 146 3.98 0.09 6.98
CA ASP A 146 3.82 0.14 8.44
C ASP A 146 2.55 0.92 8.81
N MET A 147 2.32 2.06 8.13
CA MET A 147 1.09 2.84 8.30
C MET A 147 -0.16 2.05 7.89
N SER A 148 -0.06 1.18 6.89
CA SER A 148 -1.16 0.29 6.52
C SER A 148 -1.53 -0.65 7.67
N TYR A 149 -0.56 -1.21 8.39
CA TYR A 149 -0.81 -2.01 9.59
C TYR A 149 -1.49 -1.20 10.70
N LEU A 150 -1.01 0.03 10.95
CA LEU A 150 -1.64 0.91 11.94
C LEU A 150 -3.09 1.23 11.57
N LEU A 151 -3.38 1.48 10.29
CA LEU A 151 -4.75 1.66 9.81
C LEU A 151 -5.60 0.40 9.97
N GLY A 152 -5.03 -0.78 9.77
CA GLY A 152 -5.69 -2.05 10.04
C GLY A 152 -6.13 -2.19 11.50
N CYS A 153 -5.33 -1.66 12.43
CA CYS A 153 -5.63 -1.69 13.85
C CYS A 153 -6.60 -0.59 14.31
N GLU A 154 -6.46 0.65 13.80
CA GLU A 154 -7.16 1.81 14.35
C GLU A 154 -8.25 2.39 13.43
N ALA A 155 -8.33 1.93 12.18
CA ALA A 155 -9.20 2.51 11.16
C ALA A 155 -9.97 1.47 10.33
N ALA A 156 -10.22 0.27 10.86
CA ALA A 156 -11.00 -0.80 10.22
C ALA A 156 -12.46 -0.39 9.94
N ASP A 157 -12.96 0.64 10.61
CA ASP A 157 -14.24 1.29 10.32
C ASP A 157 -14.26 1.96 8.93
N VAL A 158 -13.10 2.37 8.42
CA VAL A 158 -12.94 3.02 7.11
C VAL A 158 -12.26 2.09 6.11
N PHE A 159 -11.09 1.57 6.43
CA PHE A 159 -10.30 0.70 5.56
C PHE A 159 -10.66 -0.77 5.78
N LYS A 160 -11.25 -1.41 4.77
CA LYS A 160 -11.83 -2.75 4.86
C LYS A 160 -10.84 -3.89 4.63
N ALA A 161 -9.69 -3.58 4.06
CA ALA A 161 -8.53 -4.46 3.94
C ALA A 161 -7.27 -3.61 3.77
N ILE A 162 -6.13 -4.16 4.13
CA ILE A 162 -4.82 -3.50 3.97
C ILE A 162 -3.83 -4.39 3.23
N ALA A 163 -2.88 -3.74 2.54
CA ALA A 163 -1.76 -4.42 1.88
C ALA A 163 -0.44 -3.70 2.21
N SER A 164 0.47 -4.39 2.87
CA SER A 164 1.80 -3.88 3.22
C SER A 164 2.85 -4.46 2.28
N VAL A 165 3.63 -3.58 1.64
CA VAL A 165 4.76 -3.97 0.79
C VAL A 165 6.05 -3.54 1.49
N THR A 166 6.93 -4.49 1.82
CA THR A 166 8.19 -4.28 2.55
C THR A 166 8.04 -3.48 3.86
N GLY A 167 6.84 -3.41 4.40
CA GLY A 167 6.56 -2.78 5.70
C GLY A 167 6.71 -3.77 6.85
N CYS A 168 6.82 -3.24 8.07
CA CYS A 168 6.87 -4.00 9.32
C CYS A 168 5.77 -3.58 10.28
N MET A 169 5.43 -4.45 11.21
CA MET A 169 4.53 -4.13 12.31
C MET A 169 5.35 -3.74 13.53
N MET A 170 5.26 -2.47 13.95
CA MET A 170 5.95 -1.99 15.14
C MET A 170 5.44 -2.74 16.36
N ALA A 171 6.34 -3.02 17.31
CA ALA A 171 6.00 -3.80 18.52
C ALA A 171 4.86 -3.18 19.31
N TRP A 172 4.83 -1.85 19.45
CA TRP A 172 3.74 -1.15 20.12
C TRP A 172 2.40 -1.28 19.41
N ILE A 173 2.38 -1.32 18.05
CA ILE A 173 1.17 -1.56 17.26
C ILE A 173 0.66 -2.96 17.54
N TYR A 174 1.54 -3.96 17.50
CA TYR A 174 1.21 -5.35 17.84
C TYR A 174 0.57 -5.48 19.23
N GLU A 175 1.18 -4.84 20.24
CA GLU A 175 0.70 -4.89 21.63
C GLU A 175 -0.65 -4.20 21.84
N SER A 176 -0.94 -3.13 21.07
CA SER A 176 -2.18 -2.36 21.18
C SER A 176 -3.31 -2.84 20.26
N CYS A 177 -2.99 -3.59 19.21
CA CYS A 177 -3.92 -4.05 18.18
C CYS A 177 -4.70 -5.29 18.64
N VAL A 178 -5.78 -5.08 19.38
CA VAL A 178 -6.59 -6.19 19.93
C VAL A 178 -7.96 -6.26 19.25
N ASN A 179 -8.41 -7.49 18.95
CA ASN A 179 -9.75 -7.79 18.39
C ASN A 179 -10.05 -7.11 17.05
N ASN A 180 -9.06 -6.91 16.21
CA ASN A 180 -9.21 -6.33 14.87
C ASN A 180 -9.03 -7.40 13.80
N ALA A 181 -10.13 -7.97 13.34
CA ALA A 181 -10.13 -8.93 12.24
C ALA A 181 -10.43 -8.23 10.92
N ILE A 182 -9.41 -7.96 10.13
CA ILE A 182 -9.52 -7.47 8.75
C ILE A 182 -8.62 -8.28 7.82
N PRO A 183 -8.94 -8.34 6.52
CA PRO A 183 -8.07 -8.94 5.53
C PRO A 183 -6.73 -8.22 5.42
N VAL A 184 -5.63 -8.97 5.35
CA VAL A 184 -4.27 -8.43 5.25
C VAL A 184 -3.50 -9.14 4.15
N LEU A 185 -2.82 -8.35 3.29
CA LEU A 185 -1.80 -8.82 2.37
C LEU A 185 -0.43 -8.30 2.81
N GLN A 186 0.57 -9.18 2.87
CA GLN A 186 1.98 -8.81 3.02
C GLN A 186 2.79 -9.31 1.82
N ILE A 187 3.62 -8.43 1.26
CA ILE A 187 4.63 -8.75 0.25
C ILE A 187 5.99 -8.33 0.79
N HIS A 188 6.94 -9.27 0.92
CA HIS A 188 8.23 -8.97 1.56
C HIS A 188 9.39 -9.80 1.01
N GLY A 189 10.54 -9.14 0.80
CA GLY A 189 11.78 -9.75 0.36
C GLY A 189 12.54 -10.40 1.51
N THR A 190 13.05 -11.63 1.32
CA THR A 190 13.81 -12.32 2.38
C THR A 190 15.21 -11.76 2.60
N LYS A 191 15.71 -10.94 1.67
CA LYS A 191 16.99 -10.21 1.76
C LYS A 191 16.77 -8.70 1.87
N ASP A 192 15.62 -8.26 2.37
CA ASP A 192 15.39 -6.85 2.68
C ASP A 192 16.37 -6.39 3.76
N ASP A 193 17.21 -5.43 3.40
CA ASP A 193 18.28 -4.87 4.23
C ASP A 193 17.90 -3.52 4.85
N ILE A 194 16.68 -3.03 4.58
CA ILE A 194 16.09 -1.83 5.18
C ILE A 194 15.08 -2.22 6.26
N THR A 195 14.05 -2.96 5.87
CA THR A 195 13.06 -3.53 6.79
C THR A 195 13.32 -5.03 6.90
N HIS A 196 14.09 -5.42 7.91
CA HIS A 196 14.59 -6.78 8.00
C HIS A 196 13.47 -7.81 8.09
N TYR A 197 13.53 -8.83 7.24
CA TYR A 197 12.56 -9.92 7.21
C TYR A 197 12.35 -10.59 8.59
N ASN A 198 13.42 -10.73 9.37
CA ASN A 198 13.37 -11.33 10.70
C ASN A 198 13.01 -10.33 11.82
N GLY A 199 12.71 -9.09 11.47
CA GLY A 199 12.41 -8.03 12.42
C GLY A 199 13.64 -7.51 13.18
N ASP A 200 13.41 -6.50 14.01
CA ASP A 200 14.41 -5.94 14.92
C ASP A 200 13.82 -5.64 16.32
N MET A 201 13.44 -6.67 17.05
CA MET A 201 12.92 -6.54 18.42
C MET A 201 13.93 -5.96 19.43
N LYS A 202 15.21 -5.89 19.06
CA LYS A 202 16.27 -5.28 19.88
C LYS A 202 16.54 -3.83 19.52
N ASN A 203 15.83 -3.29 18.54
CA ASN A 203 15.97 -1.92 18.05
C ASN A 203 17.44 -1.53 17.76
N LYS A 204 18.17 -2.40 17.07
CA LYS A 204 19.57 -2.17 16.70
C LYS A 204 19.71 -1.04 15.70
N ASP A 205 18.74 -0.94 14.79
CA ASP A 205 18.73 0.05 13.71
C ASP A 205 18.09 1.38 14.14
N LYS A 206 17.60 1.49 15.41
CA LYS A 206 17.06 2.73 15.97
C LYS A 206 15.79 3.27 15.31
N TRP A 207 15.03 2.41 14.63
CA TRP A 207 13.70 2.75 14.14
C TRP A 207 12.62 2.68 15.23
N GLY A 208 12.83 1.89 16.25
CA GLY A 208 11.91 1.31 17.20
C GLY A 208 11.84 -0.20 16.99
N ALA A 209 11.43 -0.93 18.01
CA ALA A 209 11.30 -2.39 17.92
C ALA A 209 10.16 -2.77 16.97
N TYR A 210 10.38 -3.75 16.08
CA TYR A 210 9.37 -4.28 15.17
C TYR A 210 9.49 -5.79 14.98
N LEU A 211 8.34 -6.42 14.67
CA LEU A 211 8.22 -7.86 14.52
C LEU A 211 8.83 -8.35 13.20
N GLY A 212 9.29 -9.61 13.20
CA GLY A 212 9.57 -10.32 11.94
C GLY A 212 8.30 -10.58 11.14
N VAL A 213 8.48 -10.71 9.82
CA VAL A 213 7.37 -10.85 8.87
C VAL A 213 6.48 -12.07 9.18
N GLU A 214 7.09 -13.24 9.43
CA GLU A 214 6.31 -14.46 9.74
C GLU A 214 5.50 -14.28 11.04
N THR A 215 6.09 -13.66 12.08
CA THR A 215 5.38 -13.37 13.33
C THR A 215 4.21 -12.39 13.13
N THR A 216 4.40 -11.40 12.26
CA THR A 216 3.32 -10.47 11.89
C THR A 216 2.18 -11.20 11.17
N ILE A 217 2.50 -12.12 10.25
CA ILE A 217 1.51 -12.95 9.56
C ILE A 217 0.76 -13.85 10.55
N ASP A 218 1.48 -14.53 11.45
CA ASP A 218 0.86 -15.38 12.47
C ASP A 218 -0.11 -14.58 13.36
N PHE A 219 0.25 -13.35 13.75
CA PHE A 219 -0.65 -12.45 14.47
C PHE A 219 -1.94 -12.20 13.70
N TRP A 220 -1.88 -11.86 12.42
CA TRP A 220 -3.08 -11.58 11.62
C TRP A 220 -3.91 -12.83 11.35
N ILE A 221 -3.29 -14.02 11.23
CA ILE A 221 -3.98 -15.31 11.15
C ILE A 221 -4.80 -15.53 12.42
N ASP A 222 -4.21 -15.30 13.58
CA ASP A 222 -4.86 -15.46 14.89
C ASP A 222 -6.00 -14.44 15.09
N GLN A 223 -5.79 -13.17 14.73
CA GLN A 223 -6.83 -12.14 14.80
C GLN A 223 -8.04 -12.50 13.92
N ASN A 224 -7.79 -13.02 12.72
CA ASN A 224 -8.83 -13.42 11.77
C ASN A 224 -9.37 -14.84 11.99
N LYS A 225 -8.75 -15.64 12.88
CA LYS A 225 -9.11 -17.06 13.13
C LYS A 225 -9.16 -17.87 11.83
N CYS A 226 -8.16 -17.74 10.97
CA CYS A 226 -8.10 -18.49 9.72
C CYS A 226 -7.92 -19.98 10.00
N LEU A 227 -8.73 -20.85 9.33
CA LEU A 227 -8.81 -22.29 9.60
C LEU A 227 -8.13 -23.16 8.51
N GLY A 228 -7.72 -22.55 7.40
CA GLY A 228 -7.12 -23.27 6.28
C GLY A 228 -6.03 -22.46 5.59
N SER A 229 -5.19 -23.14 4.80
CA SER A 229 -4.18 -22.46 4.02
C SER A 229 -3.98 -23.12 2.66
N MET A 230 -3.55 -22.31 1.67
CA MET A 230 -3.08 -22.73 0.35
C MET A 230 -1.68 -22.20 0.14
N ILE A 231 -0.79 -23.00 -0.43
CA ILE A 231 0.60 -22.61 -0.70
C ILE A 231 0.90 -22.92 -2.16
N ASP A 232 1.47 -21.95 -2.87
CA ASP A 232 1.87 -22.06 -4.26
C ASP A 232 3.22 -21.36 -4.50
N THR A 233 3.88 -21.66 -5.61
CA THR A 233 5.13 -21.03 -6.02
C THR A 233 4.92 -20.32 -7.34
N ILE A 234 5.13 -19.00 -7.35
CA ILE A 234 4.97 -18.14 -8.52
C ILE A 234 6.34 -17.79 -9.09
N GLY A 235 6.59 -18.26 -10.30
CA GLY A 235 7.64 -17.81 -11.20
C GLY A 235 9.09 -17.90 -10.68
N PHE A 236 10.00 -18.21 -11.61
CA PHE A 236 11.43 -17.94 -11.45
C PHE A 236 11.73 -16.67 -12.21
N THR A 237 12.42 -15.74 -11.57
CA THR A 237 13.05 -14.60 -12.23
C THR A 237 14.22 -15.02 -13.07
N HIS A 238 14.85 -14.08 -13.75
CA HIS A 238 16.04 -14.28 -14.54
C HIS A 238 17.03 -15.25 -13.87
N LYS A 239 17.68 -16.08 -14.68
CA LYS A 239 18.68 -17.09 -14.27
C LYS A 239 19.83 -16.55 -13.40
N SER A 240 19.94 -15.21 -13.22
CA SER A 240 21.07 -14.56 -12.53
C SER A 240 20.88 -14.38 -11.02
N ASP A 241 19.64 -14.22 -10.50
CA ASP A 241 19.42 -13.89 -9.08
C ASP A 241 18.64 -14.94 -8.29
N SER A 242 18.06 -15.93 -8.96
CA SER A 242 17.29 -17.02 -8.35
C SER A 242 16.11 -16.56 -7.48
N SER A 243 15.55 -15.36 -7.73
CA SER A 243 14.40 -14.87 -6.99
C SER A 243 13.10 -15.53 -7.48
N TYR A 244 12.24 -15.89 -6.56
CA TYR A 244 10.91 -16.43 -6.82
C TYR A 244 9.98 -16.09 -5.65
N ILE A 245 8.67 -16.31 -5.84
CA ILE A 245 7.69 -16.00 -4.81
C ILE A 245 7.03 -17.27 -4.31
N ILE A 246 6.97 -17.40 -3.00
CA ILE A 246 6.10 -18.35 -2.32
C ILE A 246 4.84 -17.58 -1.92
N SER A 247 3.71 -17.95 -2.52
CA SER A 247 2.39 -17.44 -2.17
C SER A 247 1.78 -18.33 -1.10
N LYS A 248 1.43 -17.74 0.04
CA LYS A 248 0.67 -18.40 1.10
C LYS A 248 -0.63 -17.63 1.30
N LYS A 249 -1.77 -18.32 1.26
CA LYS A 249 -3.08 -17.72 1.52
C LYS A 249 -3.73 -18.49 2.65
N TYR A 250 -4.02 -17.78 3.73
CA TYR A 250 -4.75 -18.30 4.88
C TYR A 250 -6.21 -17.87 4.75
N ILE A 251 -7.11 -18.83 4.76
CA ILE A 251 -8.51 -18.69 4.35
C ILE A 251 -9.47 -19.12 5.45
N ASN A 252 -10.76 -18.91 5.21
CA ASN A 252 -11.84 -19.28 6.13
C ASN A 252 -11.74 -18.56 7.49
N GLY A 253 -11.30 -17.32 7.48
CA GLY A 253 -11.31 -16.46 8.66
C GLY A 253 -12.69 -15.91 8.99
N ILE A 254 -12.80 -15.17 10.11
CA ILE A 254 -14.01 -14.43 10.51
C ILE A 254 -14.46 -13.54 9.34
N ASN A 255 -15.75 -13.49 9.07
CA ASN A 255 -16.36 -12.72 7.97
C ASN A 255 -15.76 -13.07 6.59
N LYS A 256 -15.28 -14.30 6.42
CA LYS A 256 -14.58 -14.76 5.21
C LYS A 256 -13.28 -13.98 4.94
N ASN A 257 -12.67 -13.38 5.95
CA ASN A 257 -11.39 -12.72 5.84
C ASN A 257 -10.30 -13.71 5.46
N GLU A 258 -9.32 -13.22 4.74
CA GLU A 258 -8.14 -13.97 4.33
C GLU A 258 -6.86 -13.18 4.65
N ILE A 259 -5.78 -13.89 4.92
CA ILE A 259 -4.43 -13.34 5.05
C ILE A 259 -3.61 -13.89 3.89
N TRP A 260 -3.12 -12.99 3.02
CA TRP A 260 -2.25 -13.36 1.92
C TRP A 260 -0.83 -12.94 2.22
N PHE A 261 0.11 -13.83 1.97
CA PHE A 261 1.52 -13.59 2.16
C PHE A 261 2.32 -14.00 0.94
N TYR A 262 2.98 -13.02 0.31
CA TYR A 262 3.90 -13.23 -0.79
C TYR A 262 5.33 -13.05 -0.30
N LYS A 263 6.00 -14.18 -0.06
CA LYS A 263 7.40 -14.25 0.37
C LYS A 263 8.30 -14.22 -0.86
N VAL A 264 8.99 -13.10 -1.09
CA VAL A 264 9.90 -12.94 -2.23
C VAL A 264 11.27 -13.47 -1.83
N ILE A 265 11.57 -14.70 -2.22
CA ILE A 265 12.86 -15.34 -1.92
C ILE A 265 13.97 -14.60 -2.65
N ASN A 266 15.04 -14.26 -1.93
CA ASN A 266 16.16 -13.43 -2.36
C ASN A 266 15.78 -11.99 -2.76
N GLY A 267 14.51 -11.58 -2.64
CA GLY A 267 14.09 -10.20 -2.87
C GLY A 267 14.60 -9.25 -1.80
N GLY A 268 14.86 -7.99 -2.19
CA GLY A 268 15.23 -6.88 -1.32
C GLY A 268 14.04 -6.00 -0.96
N HIS A 269 14.33 -4.72 -0.66
CA HIS A 269 13.36 -3.69 -0.32
C HIS A 269 12.73 -3.08 -1.58
N ASP A 270 11.72 -3.75 -2.18
CA ASP A 270 11.24 -3.39 -3.50
C ASP A 270 9.72 -3.58 -3.66
N TRP A 271 9.11 -2.75 -4.54
CA TRP A 271 7.77 -2.94 -5.08
C TRP A 271 7.88 -3.73 -6.37
N VAL A 272 7.86 -5.05 -6.25
CA VAL A 272 8.18 -5.96 -7.34
C VAL A 272 7.24 -5.79 -8.53
N GLN A 273 7.83 -5.58 -9.72
CA GLN A 273 7.09 -5.43 -10.99
C GLN A 273 7.73 -6.27 -12.11
N LYS A 274 6.99 -6.50 -13.19
CA LYS A 274 7.55 -7.02 -14.44
C LYS A 274 8.56 -6.01 -15.03
N PRO A 275 9.72 -6.41 -15.56
CA PRO A 275 10.14 -7.79 -15.85
C PRO A 275 10.94 -8.47 -14.73
N VAL A 276 11.07 -7.87 -13.54
CA VAL A 276 11.91 -8.39 -12.45
C VAL A 276 11.48 -9.81 -12.05
N ILE A 277 10.19 -10.04 -11.82
CA ILE A 277 9.61 -11.38 -11.68
C ILE A 277 8.59 -11.59 -12.80
N LYS A 278 8.86 -12.56 -13.67
CA LYS A 278 7.93 -12.96 -14.72
C LYS A 278 6.62 -13.41 -14.08
N ASP A 279 5.52 -12.90 -14.62
CA ASP A 279 4.16 -13.24 -14.19
C ASP A 279 3.75 -12.73 -12.79
N PHE A 280 4.56 -11.85 -12.16
CA PHE A 280 4.17 -11.18 -10.92
C PHE A 280 4.21 -9.64 -11.07
N ASN A 281 3.19 -8.98 -10.56
CA ASN A 281 3.12 -7.52 -10.45
C ASN A 281 2.42 -7.19 -9.13
N THR A 282 3.12 -6.52 -8.25
CA THR A 282 2.64 -6.18 -6.90
C THR A 282 1.29 -5.45 -6.93
N SER A 283 1.12 -4.48 -7.81
CA SER A 283 -0.12 -3.69 -7.89
C SER A 283 -1.31 -4.51 -8.39
N GLU A 284 -1.11 -5.42 -9.36
CA GLU A 284 -2.13 -6.36 -9.82
C GLU A 284 -2.51 -7.36 -8.69
N GLU A 285 -1.54 -7.84 -7.91
CA GLU A 285 -1.81 -8.76 -6.81
C GLU A 285 -2.53 -8.06 -5.64
N ILE A 286 -2.18 -6.81 -5.35
CA ILE A 286 -2.89 -5.97 -4.38
C ILE A 286 -4.35 -5.79 -4.81
N TRP A 287 -4.60 -5.50 -6.10
CA TRP A 287 -5.96 -5.41 -6.61
C TRP A 287 -6.71 -6.73 -6.50
N ARG A 288 -6.14 -7.85 -6.93
CA ARG A 288 -6.75 -9.18 -6.81
C ARG A 288 -7.12 -9.51 -5.36
N PHE A 289 -6.26 -9.14 -4.43
CA PHE A 289 -6.55 -9.30 -3.02
C PHE A 289 -7.75 -8.45 -2.60
N PHE A 290 -7.80 -7.16 -2.92
CA PHE A 290 -8.91 -6.29 -2.53
C PHE A 290 -10.22 -6.66 -3.25
N GLU A 291 -10.16 -7.05 -4.52
CA GLU A 291 -11.31 -7.48 -5.31
C GLU A 291 -12.04 -8.67 -4.69
N ASN A 292 -11.31 -9.58 -4.04
CA ASN A 292 -11.88 -10.72 -3.34
C ASN A 292 -12.91 -10.30 -2.26
N PHE A 293 -12.71 -9.14 -1.63
CA PHE A 293 -13.59 -8.62 -0.58
C PHE A 293 -14.69 -7.69 -1.10
N ILE A 294 -14.59 -7.20 -2.33
CA ILE A 294 -15.64 -6.41 -2.97
C ILE A 294 -16.87 -7.28 -3.28
N SER A 295 -16.66 -8.49 -3.76
CA SER A 295 -17.71 -9.43 -4.14
C SER A 295 -18.45 -9.99 -2.95
N LEU A 296 -17.80 -10.16 -1.81
CA LEU A 296 -18.40 -10.70 -0.59
C LEU A 296 -19.42 -9.74 0.04
N ASN A 297 -19.16 -8.44 -0.04
CA ASN A 297 -20.05 -7.40 0.48
C ASN A 297 -21.34 -7.21 -0.36
N ASN A 298 -21.43 -7.82 -1.55
CA ASN A 298 -22.62 -7.77 -2.40
C ASN A 298 -23.61 -8.93 -2.15
N LEU A 299 -23.25 -9.91 -1.32
CA LEU A 299 -24.10 -11.09 -1.00
C LEU A 299 -24.96 -10.89 0.26
N ASP A 300 -24.69 -9.84 1.02
CA ASP A 300 -25.43 -9.53 2.27
C ASP A 300 -26.48 -8.42 2.08
N THR A 301 -26.86 -8.09 0.85
CA THR A 301 -27.96 -7.19 0.46
C THR A 301 -29.03 -7.95 -0.32
#